data_670e6ac9925b846de5296d25b76d5ae1
#
_entry.id   670e6ac9925b846de5296d25b76d5ae1
#
_cell.length_a   1.000
_cell.length_b   1.000
_cell.length_c   1.000
_cell.angle_alpha   90.00
_cell.angle_beta   90.00
_cell.angle_gamma   90.00
#
_symmetry.space_group_name_H-M   'P 1'
#
loop_
_entity.id
_entity.type
_entity.pdbx_description
1 polymer ?
#
loop_
_entity_poly.entity_id
_entity_poly.type
_entity_poly.pdbx_seq_one_letter_code
_entity_poly.pdbx_strand_id
1 'polypeptide(L)'
;MSDLVLSYSWVLFAAIMATTLILIIIKTTNEEEKKIKEKLEESLEFFPVNISVLIVSDSRTKDTDISGNLLINKIKQSGHNLNDYEILKDDKELIESKIIEWSKNKNTNVIITSGGTGLTGRDVTPEALENLFDKKIDGFSTIFHLISFQKIKTSTIQSRATAGIIDNTY
;
A
#
# COMPACT_ATOMS: atom_id res chain seq x y z
N MET A 1 -4.64 61.24 23.33
CA MET A 1 -5.12 60.56 22.10
C MET A 1 -3.97 60.08 21.23
N SER A 2 -2.78 60.68 21.29
CA SER A 2 -1.58 60.27 20.55
C SER A 2 -0.97 58.94 21.03
N ASP A 3 -0.94 58.67 22.33
CA ASP A 3 -0.29 57.48 22.90
C ASP A 3 -1.04 56.16 22.64
N LEU A 4 -2.38 56.25 22.51
CA LEU A 4 -3.20 55.08 22.20
C LEU A 4 -2.99 54.61 20.75
N VAL A 5 -2.89 55.53 19.81
CA VAL A 5 -2.66 55.24 18.38
C VAL A 5 -1.27 54.64 18.17
N LEU A 6 -0.26 55.13 18.88
CA LEU A 6 1.09 54.58 18.85
C LEU A 6 1.15 53.14 19.41
N SER A 7 0.42 52.85 20.48
CA SER A 7 0.40 51.52 21.08
C SER A 7 -0.24 50.45 20.12
N TYR A 8 -1.32 50.79 19.44
CA TYR A 8 -1.96 49.90 18.45
C TYR A 8 -1.07 49.66 17.25
N SER A 9 -0.29 50.65 16.81
CA SER A 9 0.66 50.50 15.71
C SER A 9 1.75 49.46 16.02
N TRP A 10 2.30 49.46 17.24
CA TRP A 10 3.30 48.48 17.66
C TRP A 10 2.73 47.06 17.80
N VAL A 11 1.50 46.89 18.28
CA VAL A 11 0.83 45.59 18.38
C VAL A 11 0.57 45.03 16.99
N LEU A 12 0.09 45.85 16.05
CA LEU A 12 -0.15 45.45 14.67
C LEU A 12 1.15 45.06 13.96
N PHE A 13 2.23 45.83 14.15
CA PHE A 13 3.55 45.52 13.61
C PHE A 13 4.10 44.19 14.15
N ALA A 14 3.99 43.95 15.47
CA ALA A 14 4.41 42.71 16.10
C ALA A 14 3.61 41.51 15.58
N ALA A 15 2.29 41.65 15.38
CA ALA A 15 1.45 40.60 14.81
C ALA A 15 1.84 40.26 13.35
N ILE A 16 2.10 41.29 12.53
CA ILE A 16 2.56 41.09 11.14
C ILE A 16 3.93 40.39 11.11
N MET A 17 4.85 40.80 11.95
CA MET A 17 6.18 40.19 12.06
C MET A 17 6.10 38.71 12.51
N ALA A 18 5.22 38.40 13.49
CA ALA A 18 5.02 37.05 13.96
C ALA A 18 4.41 36.14 12.85
N THR A 19 3.41 36.63 12.12
CA THR A 19 2.79 35.88 11.03
C THR A 19 3.75 35.64 9.87
N THR A 20 4.55 36.64 9.50
CA THR A 20 5.58 36.49 8.46
C THR A 20 6.67 35.49 8.86
N LEU A 21 7.10 35.52 10.12
CA LEU A 21 8.09 34.56 10.64
C LEU A 21 7.54 33.13 10.63
N ILE A 22 6.28 32.92 11.04
CA ILE A 22 5.62 31.62 10.99
C ILE A 22 5.53 31.11 9.55
N LEU A 23 5.14 31.97 8.59
CA LEU A 23 5.07 31.59 7.18
C LEU A 23 6.44 31.23 6.59
N ILE A 24 7.51 31.93 7.00
CA ILE A 24 8.88 31.61 6.59
C ILE A 24 9.29 30.24 7.16
N ILE A 25 9.02 29.97 8.43
CA ILE A 25 9.33 28.68 9.07
C ILE A 25 8.59 27.54 8.36
N ILE A 26 7.29 27.68 8.11
CA ILE A 26 6.51 26.68 7.39
C ILE A 26 7.09 26.41 5.99
N LYS A 27 7.43 27.48 5.26
CA LYS A 27 7.99 27.35 3.91
C LYS A 27 9.35 26.66 3.93
N THR A 28 10.25 27.00 4.83
CA THR A 28 11.58 26.36 4.92
C THR A 28 11.46 24.90 5.33
N THR A 29 10.57 24.56 6.28
CA THR A 29 10.32 23.16 6.66
C THR A 29 9.82 22.32 5.49
N ASN A 30 8.86 22.84 4.72
CA ASN A 30 8.33 22.15 3.54
C ASN A 30 9.39 21.95 2.43
N GLU A 31 10.29 22.92 2.24
CA GLU A 31 11.38 22.81 1.28
C GLU A 31 12.45 21.78 1.72
N GLU A 32 12.72 21.70 3.01
CA GLU A 32 13.65 20.70 3.57
C GLU A 32 13.07 19.28 3.47
N GLU A 33 11.81 19.08 3.83
CA GLU A 33 11.11 17.81 3.67
C GLU A 33 11.11 17.34 2.21
N LYS A 34 10.85 18.25 1.27
CA LYS A 34 10.91 17.96 -0.16
C LYS A 34 12.29 17.53 -0.61
N LYS A 35 13.36 18.23 -0.20
CA LYS A 35 14.74 17.89 -0.52
C LYS A 35 15.17 16.54 0.07
N ILE A 36 14.74 16.25 1.32
CA ILE A 36 15.01 14.96 1.96
C ILE A 36 14.33 13.84 1.19
N LYS A 37 13.08 14.04 0.77
CA LYS A 37 12.32 13.06 -0.02
C LYS A 37 12.96 12.81 -1.39
N GLU A 38 13.31 13.87 -2.14
CA GLU A 38 13.99 13.77 -3.42
C GLU A 38 15.34 13.02 -3.29
N LYS A 39 16.15 13.38 -2.27
CA LYS A 39 17.43 12.71 -2.01
C LYS A 39 17.27 11.25 -1.59
N LEU A 40 16.20 10.91 -0.87
CA LEU A 40 15.88 9.53 -0.50
C LEU A 40 15.45 8.73 -1.74
N GLU A 41 14.60 9.30 -2.58
CA GLU A 41 14.16 8.68 -3.85
C GLU A 41 15.34 8.46 -4.81
N GLU A 42 16.26 9.42 -4.93
CA GLU A 42 17.49 9.29 -5.73
C GLU A 42 18.47 8.23 -5.20
N SER A 43 18.46 7.97 -3.88
CA SER A 43 19.34 6.98 -3.24
C SER A 43 18.80 5.55 -3.30
N LEU A 44 17.52 5.35 -3.68
CA LEU A 44 16.91 4.03 -3.79
C LEU A 44 17.19 3.47 -5.19
N GLU A 45 18.17 2.57 -5.27
CA GLU A 45 18.39 1.80 -6.48
C GLU A 45 17.18 0.89 -6.75
N PHE A 46 16.58 1.01 -7.93
CA PHE A 46 15.42 0.22 -8.30
C PHE A 46 15.85 -1.20 -8.70
N PHE A 47 15.36 -2.18 -7.98
CA PHE A 47 15.54 -3.59 -8.31
C PHE A 47 14.23 -4.20 -8.82
N PRO A 48 14.17 -4.66 -10.09
CA PRO A 48 13.01 -5.38 -10.57
C PRO A 48 12.85 -6.69 -9.82
N VAL A 49 11.64 -6.98 -9.35
CA VAL A 49 11.28 -8.23 -8.69
C VAL A 49 10.33 -9.05 -9.56
N ASN A 50 10.35 -10.36 -9.37
CA ASN A 50 9.46 -11.30 -10.05
C ASN A 50 8.22 -11.52 -9.20
N ILE A 51 7.06 -11.19 -9.74
CA ILE A 51 5.78 -11.18 -9.04
C ILE A 51 4.86 -12.23 -9.65
N SER A 52 4.31 -13.11 -8.82
CA SER A 52 3.22 -14.02 -9.20
C SER A 52 1.90 -13.46 -8.70
N VAL A 53 0.84 -13.57 -9.50
CA VAL A 53 -0.49 -13.04 -9.19
C VAL A 53 -1.49 -14.17 -9.08
N LEU A 54 -2.12 -14.31 -7.92
CA LEU A 54 -3.20 -15.27 -7.67
C LEU A 54 -4.52 -14.54 -7.50
N ILE A 55 -5.48 -14.84 -8.35
CA ILE A 55 -6.85 -14.38 -8.21
C ILE A 55 -7.69 -15.49 -7.60
N VAL A 56 -8.39 -15.17 -6.52
CA VAL A 56 -9.29 -16.10 -5.85
C VAL A 56 -10.72 -15.73 -6.21
N SER A 57 -11.38 -16.59 -6.99
CA SER A 57 -12.74 -16.34 -7.46
C SER A 57 -13.42 -17.60 -8.00
N ASP A 58 -14.65 -17.83 -7.59
CA ASP A 58 -15.49 -18.94 -8.10
C ASP A 58 -16.05 -18.70 -9.49
N SER A 59 -16.09 -17.45 -9.96
CA SER A 59 -16.84 -17.08 -11.17
C SER A 59 -15.96 -16.48 -12.28
N ARG A 60 -14.74 -16.06 -11.99
CA ARG A 60 -13.88 -15.42 -12.99
C ARG A 60 -13.13 -16.43 -13.83
N THR A 61 -12.88 -16.05 -15.08
CA THR A 61 -11.97 -16.70 -16.01
C THR A 61 -10.89 -15.70 -16.45
N LYS A 62 -9.86 -16.16 -17.12
CA LYS A 62 -8.79 -15.27 -17.62
C LYS A 62 -9.32 -14.15 -18.52
N ASP A 63 -10.40 -14.41 -19.26
CA ASP A 63 -11.02 -13.41 -20.16
C ASP A 63 -11.89 -12.38 -19.41
N THR A 64 -12.43 -12.74 -18.25
CA THR A 64 -13.34 -11.89 -17.47
C THR A 64 -12.67 -11.25 -16.25
N ASP A 65 -11.41 -11.54 -15.99
CA ASP A 65 -10.70 -11.05 -14.81
C ASP A 65 -10.11 -9.64 -15.02
N ILE A 66 -10.92 -8.64 -14.72
CA ILE A 66 -10.51 -7.23 -14.79
C ILE A 66 -9.43 -6.92 -13.73
N SER A 67 -9.54 -7.51 -12.53
CA SER A 67 -8.64 -7.21 -11.41
C SER A 67 -7.23 -7.76 -11.65
N GLY A 68 -7.10 -9.01 -12.09
CA GLY A 68 -5.82 -9.61 -12.42
C GLY A 68 -5.15 -8.90 -13.59
N ASN A 69 -5.90 -8.59 -14.65
CA ASN A 69 -5.39 -7.84 -15.78
C ASN A 69 -4.88 -6.45 -15.37
N LEU A 70 -5.58 -5.77 -14.45
CA LEU A 70 -5.13 -4.49 -13.91
C LEU A 70 -3.83 -4.64 -13.12
N LEU A 71 -3.72 -5.65 -12.26
CA LEU A 71 -2.50 -5.94 -11.48
C LEU A 71 -1.33 -6.24 -12.41
N ILE A 72 -1.51 -7.12 -13.39
CA ILE A 72 -0.48 -7.47 -14.39
C ILE A 72 0.03 -6.22 -15.13
N ASN A 73 -0.88 -5.35 -15.57
CA ASN A 73 -0.51 -4.12 -16.24
C ASN A 73 0.27 -3.18 -15.32
N LYS A 74 -0.13 -3.06 -14.05
CA LYS A 74 0.58 -2.23 -13.06
C LYS A 74 1.97 -2.78 -12.74
N ILE A 75 2.12 -4.08 -12.56
CA ILE A 75 3.41 -4.75 -12.36
C ILE A 75 4.38 -4.39 -13.49
N LYS A 76 3.93 -4.55 -14.74
CA LYS A 76 4.75 -4.24 -15.93
C LYS A 76 5.07 -2.74 -16.03
N GLN A 77 4.09 -1.86 -15.81
CA GLN A 77 4.29 -0.40 -15.83
C GLN A 77 5.26 0.08 -14.75
N SER A 78 5.32 -0.61 -13.61
CA SER A 78 6.26 -0.30 -12.53
C SER A 78 7.65 -0.92 -12.74
N GLY A 79 7.92 -1.55 -13.89
CA GLY A 79 9.23 -2.12 -14.21
C GLY A 79 9.52 -3.47 -13.56
N HIS A 80 8.52 -4.11 -12.95
CA HIS A 80 8.65 -5.46 -12.38
C HIS A 80 8.29 -6.55 -13.38
N ASN A 81 8.69 -7.78 -13.11
CA ASN A 81 8.42 -8.92 -13.96
C ASN A 81 7.20 -9.71 -13.46
N LEU A 82 6.28 -10.04 -14.36
CA LEU A 82 5.27 -11.05 -14.07
C LEU A 82 5.90 -12.43 -14.20
N ASN A 83 5.94 -13.19 -13.11
CA ASN A 83 6.45 -14.57 -13.10
C ASN A 83 5.37 -15.58 -13.47
N ASP A 84 4.19 -15.47 -12.79
CA ASP A 84 3.06 -16.36 -13.04
C ASP A 84 1.73 -15.66 -12.77
N TYR A 85 0.62 -16.20 -13.32
CA TYR A 85 -0.72 -15.71 -13.11
C TYR A 85 -1.73 -16.85 -13.14
N GLU A 86 -2.47 -17.02 -12.05
CA GLU A 86 -3.47 -18.08 -11.93
C GLU A 86 -4.76 -17.57 -11.25
N ILE A 87 -5.87 -18.24 -11.58
CA ILE A 87 -7.17 -18.04 -10.96
C ILE A 87 -7.57 -19.35 -10.30
N LEU A 88 -7.80 -19.30 -8.99
CA LEU A 88 -8.29 -20.44 -8.21
C LEU A 88 -9.67 -20.13 -7.61
N LYS A 89 -10.39 -21.19 -7.28
CA LYS A 89 -11.62 -21.09 -6.48
C LYS A 89 -11.29 -20.65 -5.06
N ASP A 90 -12.28 -20.10 -4.37
CA ASP A 90 -12.19 -19.71 -2.96
C ASP A 90 -12.22 -20.98 -2.08
N ASP A 91 -11.11 -21.69 -2.10
CA ASP A 91 -10.86 -22.94 -1.38
C ASP A 91 -9.51 -22.84 -0.69
N LYS A 92 -9.52 -23.04 0.63
CA LYS A 92 -8.36 -22.84 1.47
C LYS A 92 -7.19 -23.74 1.09
N GLU A 93 -7.44 -25.02 0.85
CA GLU A 93 -6.40 -26.01 0.54
C GLU A 93 -5.77 -25.73 -0.83
N LEU A 94 -6.56 -25.33 -1.82
CA LEU A 94 -6.06 -24.95 -3.13
C LEU A 94 -5.17 -23.70 -3.05
N ILE A 95 -5.61 -22.69 -2.28
CA ILE A 95 -4.84 -21.45 -2.07
C ILE A 95 -3.52 -21.78 -1.37
N GLU A 96 -3.56 -22.50 -0.23
CA GLU A 96 -2.36 -22.88 0.54
C GLU A 96 -1.37 -23.65 -0.33
N SER A 97 -1.84 -24.65 -1.08
CA SER A 97 -1.01 -25.47 -1.96
C SER A 97 -0.30 -24.64 -3.04
N LYS A 98 -1.00 -23.70 -3.66
CA LYS A 98 -0.43 -22.83 -4.69
C LYS A 98 0.58 -21.84 -4.11
N ILE A 99 0.30 -21.25 -2.96
CA ILE A 99 1.23 -20.34 -2.28
C ILE A 99 2.52 -21.08 -1.89
N ILE A 100 2.42 -22.30 -1.35
CA ILE A 100 3.58 -23.14 -1.02
C ILE A 100 4.37 -23.52 -2.27
N GLU A 101 3.70 -23.84 -3.37
CA GLU A 101 4.34 -24.13 -4.65
C GLU A 101 5.17 -22.94 -5.13
N TRP A 102 4.57 -21.75 -5.13
CA TRP A 102 5.23 -20.54 -5.60
C TRP A 102 6.30 -20.02 -4.66
N SER A 103 6.14 -20.14 -3.33
CA SER A 103 7.17 -19.72 -2.37
C SER A 103 8.45 -20.56 -2.46
N LYS A 104 8.35 -21.83 -2.87
CA LYS A 104 9.51 -22.69 -3.12
C LYS A 104 10.21 -22.42 -4.46
N ASN A 105 9.57 -21.66 -5.34
CA ASN A 105 10.17 -21.29 -6.62
C ASN A 105 11.12 -20.11 -6.42
N LYS A 106 12.42 -20.34 -6.55
CA LYS A 106 13.48 -19.33 -6.39
C LYS A 106 13.34 -18.12 -7.31
N ASN A 107 12.54 -18.22 -8.36
CA ASN A 107 12.24 -17.11 -9.27
C ASN A 107 11.06 -16.25 -8.81
N THR A 108 10.33 -16.63 -7.75
CA THR A 108 9.24 -15.84 -7.20
C THR A 108 9.74 -15.04 -6.01
N ASN A 109 9.70 -13.72 -6.10
CA ASN A 109 10.07 -12.82 -5.00
C ASN A 109 8.85 -12.34 -4.23
N VAL A 110 7.73 -12.13 -4.93
CA VAL A 110 6.49 -11.61 -4.37
C VAL A 110 5.29 -12.37 -4.92
N ILE A 111 4.33 -12.67 -4.07
CA ILE A 111 3.03 -13.21 -4.46
C ILE A 111 1.96 -12.20 -4.08
N ILE A 112 1.16 -11.75 -5.06
CA ILE A 112 0.01 -10.88 -4.82
C ILE A 112 -1.26 -11.70 -4.98
N THR A 113 -2.07 -11.77 -3.92
CA THR A 113 -3.40 -12.39 -3.95
C THR A 113 -4.50 -11.35 -4.02
N SER A 114 -5.57 -11.63 -4.75
CA SER A 114 -6.74 -10.75 -4.82
C SER A 114 -8.02 -11.57 -4.95
N GLY A 115 -8.98 -11.30 -4.09
CA GLY A 115 -10.25 -12.03 -3.94
C GLY A 115 -10.30 -12.83 -2.65
N GLY A 116 -11.47 -13.37 -2.29
CA GLY A 116 -11.68 -14.17 -1.09
C GLY A 116 -11.37 -13.46 0.23
N THR A 117 -11.50 -12.12 0.28
CA THR A 117 -11.16 -11.31 1.46
C THR A 117 -12.37 -10.75 2.21
N GLY A 118 -13.58 -11.05 1.79
CA GLY A 118 -14.81 -10.59 2.41
C GLY A 118 -15.10 -11.24 3.76
N LEU A 119 -16.29 -10.97 4.31
CA LEU A 119 -16.71 -11.43 5.64
C LEU A 119 -17.61 -12.67 5.59
N THR A 120 -17.83 -13.25 4.42
CA THR A 120 -18.65 -14.46 4.29
C THR A 120 -17.83 -15.72 4.60
N GLY A 121 -18.49 -16.81 4.97
CA GLY A 121 -17.81 -18.07 5.27
C GLY A 121 -17.10 -18.73 4.08
N ARG A 122 -17.26 -18.16 2.87
CA ARG A 122 -16.60 -18.61 1.64
C ARG A 122 -15.30 -17.86 1.38
N ASP A 123 -15.14 -16.67 1.96
CA ASP A 123 -13.96 -15.83 1.82
C ASP A 123 -12.88 -16.34 2.79
N VAL A 124 -11.91 -17.10 2.30
CA VAL A 124 -10.90 -17.79 3.14
C VAL A 124 -9.45 -17.41 2.82
N THR A 125 -9.24 -16.46 1.90
CA THR A 125 -7.88 -16.07 1.49
C THR A 125 -7.01 -15.60 2.67
N PRO A 126 -7.43 -14.71 3.57
CA PRO A 126 -6.59 -14.30 4.70
C PRO A 126 -6.23 -15.46 5.62
N GLU A 127 -7.17 -16.37 5.91
CA GLU A 127 -6.96 -17.53 6.76
C GLU A 127 -6.00 -18.55 6.14
N ALA A 128 -6.05 -18.72 4.82
CA ALA A 128 -5.10 -19.56 4.09
C ALA A 128 -3.69 -19.00 4.17
N LEU A 129 -3.54 -17.70 3.94
CA LEU A 129 -2.23 -17.04 3.95
C LEU A 129 -1.62 -16.98 5.37
N GLU A 130 -2.40 -16.58 6.38
CA GLU A 130 -1.91 -16.39 7.75
C GLU A 130 -1.42 -17.69 8.39
N ASN A 131 -1.95 -18.84 7.98
CA ASN A 131 -1.46 -20.15 8.40
C ASN A 131 -0.06 -20.49 7.86
N LEU A 132 0.36 -19.85 6.78
CA LEU A 132 1.62 -20.15 6.10
C LEU A 132 2.74 -19.18 6.45
N PHE A 133 2.43 -18.03 7.06
CA PHE A 133 3.42 -17.00 7.33
C PHE A 133 4.45 -17.44 8.39
N ASP A 134 5.73 -17.39 8.04
CA ASP A 134 6.82 -17.42 9.00
C ASP A 134 6.86 -16.13 9.82
N LYS A 135 6.55 -15.00 9.17
CA LYS A 135 6.46 -13.68 9.78
C LYS A 135 5.31 -12.89 9.17
N LYS A 136 4.43 -12.38 10.02
CA LYS A 136 3.36 -11.46 9.60
C LYS A 136 3.87 -10.03 9.54
N ILE A 137 3.43 -9.27 8.52
CA ILE A 137 3.73 -7.84 8.36
C ILE A 137 2.51 -7.04 8.82
N ASP A 138 2.38 -6.82 10.12
CA ASP A 138 1.19 -6.18 10.72
C ASP A 138 0.91 -4.78 10.17
N GLY A 139 1.96 -4.00 9.90
CA GLY A 139 1.84 -2.65 9.36
C GLY A 139 1.19 -2.58 7.97
N PHE A 140 1.23 -3.66 7.19
CA PHE A 140 0.62 -3.71 5.86
C PHE A 140 -0.89 -3.46 5.92
N SER A 141 -1.62 -4.18 6.78
CA SER A 141 -3.06 -4.02 6.94
C SER A 141 -3.45 -2.58 7.28
N THR A 142 -2.70 -1.95 8.19
CA THR A 142 -2.93 -0.56 8.61
C THR A 142 -2.79 0.40 7.43
N ILE A 143 -1.69 0.34 6.71
CA ILE A 143 -1.42 1.23 5.55
C ILE A 143 -2.41 0.97 4.42
N PHE A 144 -2.72 -0.31 4.13
CA PHE A 144 -3.71 -0.68 3.13
C PHE A 144 -5.07 -0.04 3.42
N HIS A 145 -5.55 -0.14 4.68
CA HIS A 145 -6.83 0.44 5.07
C HIS A 145 -6.83 1.98 5.02
N LEU A 146 -5.74 2.63 5.42
CA LEU A 146 -5.61 4.09 5.33
C LEU A 146 -5.71 4.58 3.89
N ILE A 147 -4.98 3.95 2.97
CA ILE A 147 -5.01 4.30 1.54
C ILE A 147 -6.38 3.98 0.92
N SER A 148 -6.95 2.83 1.25
CA SER A 148 -8.25 2.41 0.73
C SER A 148 -9.38 3.32 1.22
N PHE A 149 -9.34 3.76 2.49
CA PHE A 149 -10.32 4.67 3.06
C PHE A 149 -10.39 6.01 2.30
N GLN A 150 -9.28 6.51 1.78
CA GLN A 150 -9.27 7.72 0.97
C GLN A 150 -10.14 7.58 -0.29
N LYS A 151 -10.21 6.36 -0.87
CA LYS A 151 -10.93 6.07 -2.12
C LYS A 151 -12.36 5.58 -1.89
N ILE A 152 -12.54 4.59 -1.02
CA ILE A 152 -13.81 3.86 -0.85
C ILE A 152 -14.48 4.09 0.52
N LYS A 153 -13.93 4.99 1.33
CA LYS A 153 -14.47 5.41 2.64
C LYS A 153 -14.73 4.20 3.56
N THR A 154 -15.87 4.17 4.23
CA THR A 154 -16.23 3.13 5.21
C THR A 154 -16.34 1.71 4.62
N SER A 155 -16.48 1.57 3.30
CA SER A 155 -16.48 0.23 2.66
C SER A 155 -15.17 -0.53 2.89
N THR A 156 -14.09 0.18 3.22
CA THR A 156 -12.79 -0.42 3.59
C THR A 156 -12.89 -1.37 4.79
N ILE A 157 -13.84 -1.15 5.70
CA ILE A 157 -14.05 -1.99 6.91
C ILE A 157 -14.34 -3.45 6.55
N GLN A 158 -14.92 -3.70 5.37
CA GLN A 158 -15.27 -5.04 4.90
C GLN A 158 -14.08 -5.80 4.28
N SER A 159 -12.92 -5.15 4.10
CA SER A 159 -11.73 -5.78 3.51
C SER A 159 -10.81 -6.32 4.61
N ARG A 160 -10.32 -7.54 4.44
CA ARG A 160 -9.37 -8.19 5.34
C ARG A 160 -8.03 -8.35 4.63
N ALA A 161 -7.23 -7.27 4.65
CA ALA A 161 -5.91 -7.27 4.04
C ALA A 161 -4.86 -7.81 5.00
N THR A 162 -4.04 -8.73 4.55
CA THR A 162 -2.91 -9.30 5.31
C THR A 162 -1.68 -9.41 4.43
N ALA A 163 -0.50 -9.43 5.02
CA ALA A 163 0.76 -9.71 4.34
C ALA A 163 1.75 -10.39 5.30
N GLY A 164 2.65 -11.15 4.75
CA GLY A 164 3.67 -11.89 5.50
C GLY A 164 4.79 -12.38 4.63
N ILE A 165 5.70 -13.12 5.24
CA ILE A 165 6.85 -13.75 4.58
C ILE A 165 6.69 -15.26 4.74
N ILE A 166 6.89 -16.00 3.66
CA ILE A 166 6.92 -17.46 3.60
C ILE A 166 8.24 -17.84 2.93
N ASP A 167 9.11 -18.56 3.65
CA ASP A 167 10.50 -18.79 3.25
C ASP A 167 11.22 -17.44 2.99
N ASN A 168 11.46 -17.07 1.75
CA ASN A 168 12.04 -15.78 1.36
C ASN A 168 11.13 -15.02 0.38
N THR A 169 9.86 -15.37 0.29
CA THR A 169 8.87 -14.78 -0.60
C THR A 169 7.90 -13.89 0.20
N TYR A 170 7.64 -12.68 -0.29
CA TYR A 170 6.68 -11.73 0.27
C TYR A 170 5.29 -11.93 -0.29
#